data_a5199aef7f6a9720c3526574c6f9889c
#
_entry.id   a5199aef7f6a9720c3526574c6f9889c
#
_cell.length_a   1.000
_cell.length_b   1.000
_cell.length_c   1.000
_cell.angle_alpha   90.00
_cell.angle_beta   90.00
_cell.angle_gamma   90.00
#
_symmetry.space_group_name_H-M   'P 1'
#
loop_
_entity.id
_entity.type
_entity.pdbx_description
1 polymer ?
#
loop_
_entity_poly.entity_id
_entity_poly.type
_entity_poly.pdbx_seq_one_letter_code
_entity_poly.pdbx_strand_id
1 'polypeptide(L)'
;MSNRKKRAADGYSNPLAGLGDASALLSGGTYERAAPLTPSLLTALYRESWLAKRIIDMPSEDMTRGWYTLPGALTPQREEELRRLEARHEIRREITSAIRWARLYGGACALMVIAGQEDRLDEPLDPDTVMPGSFRGLLVRDRVSGVLPSPELEEDLNDPDFGYPLFYDLQLEASASGPAFLRVHHSRVLRFTGRDLPRSEEIGEMFWGASELEHLWEELQKRNATSANIAQLVFQANITTLRMGDFGEILAMGTDQQKSRVLDAIARENALRTSFGLQLLSAGDSLESHPFSFAGLSEVYEAFMLDMAGASGIPATRLFGRSPQGMNATGESDLKTYYELIADMQEKHLRPALEKLLPVMCLSLWGEAPDRLEFTFPPLMTPSPLEQAEILQKQIQALTQAREAGLLTQEEARLRLRDLGVL
;
A
#
# COMPACT_ATOMS: atom_id res chain seq x y z
N MET A 1 -32.40 5.77 -36.15
CA MET A 1 -32.79 6.49 -34.92
C MET A 1 -33.08 5.45 -33.85
N SER A 2 -32.06 5.14 -33.01
CA SER A 2 -32.14 4.11 -31.97
C SER A 2 -32.55 4.72 -30.66
N ASN A 3 -33.71 4.29 -30.17
CA ASN A 3 -34.30 4.72 -28.89
C ASN A 3 -33.55 4.09 -27.72
N ARG A 4 -32.49 4.73 -27.22
CA ARG A 4 -31.88 4.36 -25.95
C ARG A 4 -32.84 4.73 -24.81
N LYS A 5 -33.57 3.75 -24.30
CA LYS A 5 -34.31 3.87 -23.03
C LYS A 5 -33.30 4.20 -21.93
N LYS A 6 -33.38 5.40 -21.37
CA LYS A 6 -32.74 5.76 -20.11
C LYS A 6 -33.26 4.80 -19.04
N ARG A 7 -32.41 3.91 -18.54
CA ARG A 7 -32.67 3.18 -17.30
C ARG A 7 -32.69 4.21 -16.16
N ALA A 8 -33.78 4.28 -15.44
CA ALA A 8 -33.88 5.01 -14.19
C ALA A 8 -32.85 4.38 -13.24
N ALA A 9 -31.96 5.20 -12.69
CA ALA A 9 -31.05 4.78 -11.65
C ALA A 9 -31.83 4.79 -10.33
N ASP A 10 -32.49 3.66 -10.03
CA ASP A 10 -32.80 3.35 -8.64
C ASP A 10 -31.47 3.06 -7.96
N GLY A 11 -31.17 3.76 -6.87
CA GLY A 11 -29.88 3.74 -6.18
C GLY A 11 -29.52 2.42 -5.49
N TYR A 12 -30.14 1.31 -5.83
CA TYR A 12 -29.77 -0.03 -5.40
C TYR A 12 -29.15 -0.80 -6.58
N SER A 13 -27.82 -0.85 -6.60
CA SER A 13 -27.07 -1.77 -7.42
C SER A 13 -26.96 -3.09 -6.66
N ASN A 14 -27.67 -4.12 -7.11
CA ASN A 14 -27.46 -5.46 -6.58
C ASN A 14 -26.03 -5.93 -6.96
N PRO A 15 -25.11 -6.10 -6.02
CA PRO A 15 -23.76 -6.55 -6.32
C PRO A 15 -23.72 -7.99 -6.85
N LEU A 16 -24.84 -8.72 -6.76
CA LEU A 16 -25.01 -10.07 -7.29
C LEU A 16 -25.66 -10.06 -8.71
N ALA A 17 -25.99 -8.90 -9.25
CA ALA A 17 -26.54 -8.83 -10.60
C ALA A 17 -25.46 -9.23 -11.61
N GLY A 18 -25.58 -10.43 -12.16
CA GLY A 18 -24.62 -11.04 -13.07
C GLY A 18 -23.81 -12.20 -12.48
N LEU A 19 -23.76 -12.40 -11.18
CA LEU A 19 -23.20 -13.61 -10.57
C LEU A 19 -24.13 -14.81 -10.86
N GLY A 20 -23.58 -15.76 -11.60
CA GLY A 20 -24.35 -16.94 -12.07
C GLY A 20 -24.96 -16.77 -13.46
N ASP A 21 -24.81 -15.64 -14.11
CA ASP A 21 -25.12 -15.49 -15.51
C ASP A 21 -23.99 -16.09 -16.36
N ALA A 22 -24.33 -16.87 -17.40
CA ALA A 22 -23.34 -17.51 -18.29
C ALA A 22 -22.39 -16.48 -18.93
N SER A 23 -22.85 -15.25 -19.15
CA SER A 23 -22.03 -14.13 -19.61
C SER A 23 -20.98 -13.68 -18.60
N ALA A 24 -21.28 -13.72 -17.30
CA ALA A 24 -20.34 -13.36 -16.24
C ALA A 24 -19.26 -14.46 -16.04
N LEU A 25 -19.62 -15.72 -16.21
CA LEU A 25 -18.67 -16.84 -16.18
C LEU A 25 -17.73 -16.85 -17.39
N LEU A 26 -18.21 -16.40 -18.56
CA LEU A 26 -17.42 -16.32 -19.78
C LEU A 26 -16.55 -15.06 -19.85
N SER A 27 -16.89 -13.99 -19.13
CA SER A 27 -16.09 -12.76 -19.05
C SER A 27 -14.87 -12.88 -18.14
N GLY A 28 -14.79 -13.89 -17.29
CA GLY A 28 -13.65 -14.17 -16.40
C GLY A 28 -12.35 -14.58 -17.10
N GLY A 29 -12.22 -14.40 -18.41
CA GLY A 29 -11.02 -14.69 -19.18
C GLY A 29 -10.70 -13.67 -20.28
N THR A 30 -11.48 -12.60 -20.39
CA THR A 30 -11.20 -11.52 -21.34
C THR A 30 -10.38 -10.45 -20.66
N TYR A 31 -9.08 -10.44 -20.95
CA TYR A 31 -8.20 -9.35 -20.54
C TYR A 31 -8.40 -8.17 -21.51
N GLU A 32 -9.46 -7.42 -21.30
CA GLU A 32 -9.61 -6.12 -21.92
C GLU A 32 -8.85 -5.09 -21.08
N ARG A 33 -8.19 -4.12 -21.75
CA ARG A 33 -7.54 -3.03 -21.06
C ARG A 33 -8.57 -2.29 -20.19
N ALA A 34 -8.54 -2.49 -18.89
CA ALA A 34 -9.31 -1.70 -17.96
C ALA A 34 -8.78 -0.26 -17.98
N ALA A 35 -9.67 0.72 -17.95
CA ALA A 35 -9.23 2.10 -17.72
C ALA A 35 -8.57 2.19 -16.33
N PRO A 36 -7.52 3.02 -16.17
CA PRO A 36 -6.92 3.24 -14.88
C PRO A 36 -7.96 3.66 -13.83
N LEU A 37 -7.75 3.27 -12.59
CA LEU A 37 -8.63 3.72 -11.50
C LEU A 37 -8.53 5.23 -11.34
N THR A 38 -9.68 5.89 -11.21
CA THR A 38 -9.68 7.34 -11.05
C THR A 38 -9.04 7.76 -9.73
N PRO A 39 -8.36 8.91 -9.65
CA PRO A 39 -7.77 9.42 -8.43
C PRO A 39 -8.76 9.52 -7.25
N SER A 40 -9.99 9.89 -7.52
CA SER A 40 -11.06 9.96 -6.52
C SER A 40 -11.39 8.57 -5.94
N LEU A 41 -11.44 7.54 -6.78
CA LEU A 41 -11.66 6.16 -6.33
C LEU A 41 -10.48 5.63 -5.53
N LEU A 42 -9.25 5.89 -5.97
CA LEU A 42 -8.03 5.52 -5.23
C LEU A 42 -8.02 6.17 -3.83
N THR A 43 -8.36 7.45 -3.76
CA THR A 43 -8.49 8.18 -2.49
C THR A 43 -9.57 7.58 -1.59
N ALA A 44 -10.74 7.25 -2.15
CA ALA A 44 -11.83 6.62 -1.40
C ALA A 44 -11.43 5.23 -0.88
N LEU A 45 -10.78 4.41 -1.72
CA LEU A 45 -10.26 3.10 -1.31
C LEU A 45 -9.24 3.21 -0.17
N TYR A 46 -8.32 4.15 -0.25
CA TYR A 46 -7.32 4.36 0.80
C TYR A 46 -7.95 4.82 2.12
N ARG A 47 -9.00 5.65 2.06
CA ARG A 47 -9.68 6.18 3.26
C ARG A 47 -10.64 5.19 3.89
N GLU A 48 -11.36 4.40 3.10
CA GLU A 48 -12.49 3.58 3.56
C GLU A 48 -12.13 2.10 3.68
N SER A 49 -11.22 1.58 2.86
CA SER A 49 -10.80 0.19 2.91
C SER A 49 -9.53 0.02 3.74
N TRP A 50 -9.68 -0.57 4.94
CA TRP A 50 -8.52 -0.89 5.79
C TRP A 50 -7.50 -1.79 5.07
N LEU A 51 -7.96 -2.66 4.16
CA LEU A 51 -7.13 -3.58 3.42
C LEU A 51 -6.31 -2.85 2.36
N ALA A 52 -6.96 -1.99 1.56
CA ALA A 52 -6.27 -1.14 0.59
C ALA A 52 -5.23 -0.25 1.28
N LYS A 53 -5.60 0.34 2.41
CA LYS A 53 -4.66 1.13 3.22
C LYS A 53 -3.45 0.31 3.66
N ARG A 54 -3.63 -0.91 4.16
CA ARG A 54 -2.51 -1.79 4.57
C ARG A 54 -1.60 -2.16 3.40
N ILE A 55 -2.16 -2.46 2.24
CA ILE A 55 -1.40 -2.80 1.03
C ILE A 55 -0.49 -1.64 0.60
N ILE A 56 -0.95 -0.42 0.76
CA ILE A 56 -0.16 0.78 0.44
C ILE A 56 0.86 1.09 1.54
N ASP A 57 0.44 1.12 2.80
CA ASP A 57 1.26 1.61 3.92
C ASP A 57 2.38 0.63 4.31
N MET A 58 2.06 -0.67 4.43
CA MET A 58 3.02 -1.64 5.00
C MET A 58 4.33 -1.73 4.22
N PRO A 59 4.35 -1.91 2.87
CA PRO A 59 5.61 -1.93 2.15
C PRO A 59 6.36 -0.60 2.23
N SER A 60 5.66 0.54 2.20
CA SER A 60 6.27 1.86 2.30
C SER A 60 6.97 2.07 3.65
N GLU A 61 6.35 1.61 4.73
CA GLU A 61 6.90 1.66 6.09
C GLU A 61 8.04 0.67 6.28
N ASP A 62 7.89 -0.55 5.74
CA ASP A 62 8.92 -1.58 5.84
C ASP A 62 10.19 -1.21 5.04
N MET A 63 10.06 -0.61 3.85
CA MET A 63 11.20 -0.12 3.07
C MET A 63 12.05 0.89 3.84
N THR A 64 11.42 1.73 4.65
CA THR A 64 12.12 2.79 5.39
C THR A 64 12.37 2.43 6.85
N ARG A 65 11.91 1.26 7.34
CA ARG A 65 11.99 0.86 8.74
C ARG A 65 13.42 0.74 9.26
N GLY A 66 14.28 0.04 8.53
CA GLY A 66 15.68 -0.14 8.87
C GLY A 66 16.55 1.07 8.56
N TRP A 67 16.02 1.97 7.70
CA TRP A 67 16.74 3.08 7.10
C TRP A 67 18.01 2.60 6.39
N TYR A 68 19.07 3.38 6.42
CA TYR A 68 20.37 2.98 5.88
C TYR A 68 21.47 3.10 6.93
N THR A 69 22.61 2.47 6.69
CA THR A 69 23.83 2.57 7.47
C THR A 69 25.01 2.96 6.56
N LEU A 70 25.97 3.68 7.11
CA LEU A 70 27.14 4.22 6.41
C LEU A 70 28.44 3.56 6.94
N PRO A 71 28.71 2.28 6.58
CA PRO A 71 29.83 1.56 7.12
C PRO A 71 31.16 2.19 6.69
N GLY A 72 31.80 2.93 7.61
CA GLY A 72 33.12 3.50 7.39
C GLY A 72 33.20 4.70 6.43
N ALA A 73 32.07 5.16 5.88
CA ALA A 73 32.03 6.28 4.95
C ALA A 73 32.22 7.64 5.63
N LEU A 74 31.81 7.75 6.89
CA LEU A 74 31.86 8.99 7.70
C LEU A 74 32.50 8.71 9.06
N THR A 75 33.05 9.77 9.68
CA THR A 75 33.42 9.69 11.09
C THR A 75 32.15 9.62 11.96
N PRO A 76 32.21 9.01 13.17
CA PRO A 76 31.04 8.92 14.04
C PRO A 76 30.39 10.28 14.36
N GLN A 77 31.19 11.35 14.43
CA GLN A 77 30.69 12.70 14.63
C GLN A 77 29.88 13.19 13.43
N ARG A 78 30.40 13.03 12.20
CA ARG A 78 29.71 13.42 10.97
C ARG A 78 28.43 12.60 10.73
N GLU A 79 28.48 11.33 11.07
CA GLU A 79 27.28 10.48 11.00
C GLU A 79 26.18 10.97 11.97
N GLU A 80 26.54 11.36 13.17
CA GLU A 80 25.61 11.92 14.13
C GLU A 80 25.04 13.28 13.69
N GLU A 81 25.86 14.15 13.07
CA GLU A 81 25.42 15.43 12.49
C GLU A 81 24.41 15.20 11.35
N LEU A 82 24.67 14.24 10.47
CA LEU A 82 23.78 13.85 9.39
C LEU A 82 22.44 13.33 9.93
N ARG A 83 22.48 12.44 10.92
CA ARG A 83 21.26 11.92 11.58
C ARG A 83 20.43 13.03 12.25
N ARG A 84 21.09 14.03 12.85
CA ARG A 84 20.39 15.18 13.42
C ARG A 84 19.73 16.05 12.36
N LEU A 85 20.37 16.24 11.20
CA LEU A 85 19.77 16.94 10.07
C LEU A 85 18.54 16.20 9.55
N GLU A 86 18.65 14.88 9.37
CA GLU A 86 17.53 14.03 8.95
C GLU A 86 16.35 14.09 9.92
N ALA A 87 16.62 13.97 11.21
CA ALA A 87 15.60 14.04 12.25
C ALA A 87 14.94 15.42 12.31
N ARG A 88 15.73 16.49 12.16
CA ARG A 88 15.24 17.88 12.17
C ARG A 88 14.27 18.16 11.05
N HIS A 89 14.52 17.61 9.87
CA HIS A 89 13.70 17.82 8.66
C HIS A 89 12.79 16.63 8.34
N GLU A 90 12.65 15.68 9.27
CA GLU A 90 11.79 14.49 9.15
C GLU A 90 11.99 13.70 7.83
N ILE A 91 13.23 13.66 7.32
CA ILE A 91 13.56 13.14 5.97
C ILE A 91 13.00 11.73 5.74
N ARG A 92 13.19 10.84 6.72
CA ARG A 92 12.67 9.48 6.63
C ARG A 92 11.14 9.45 6.48
N ARG A 93 10.42 10.31 7.20
CA ARG A 93 8.96 10.42 7.14
C ARG A 93 8.50 10.93 5.78
N GLU A 94 9.16 11.97 5.26
CA GLU A 94 8.85 12.55 3.96
C GLU A 94 9.09 11.54 2.83
N ILE A 95 10.21 10.82 2.84
CA ILE A 95 10.48 9.75 1.87
C ILE A 95 9.45 8.61 1.98
N THR A 96 9.11 8.19 3.22
CA THR A 96 8.05 7.18 3.41
C THR A 96 6.73 7.65 2.81
N SER A 97 6.40 8.93 2.98
CA SER A 97 5.19 9.53 2.41
C SER A 97 5.24 9.58 0.89
N ALA A 98 6.38 9.93 0.30
CA ALA A 98 6.56 9.93 -1.15
C ALA A 98 6.38 8.52 -1.75
N ILE A 99 6.99 7.49 -1.15
CA ILE A 99 6.81 6.10 -1.56
C ILE A 99 5.34 5.68 -1.41
N ARG A 100 4.70 6.02 -0.30
CA ARG A 100 3.28 5.72 -0.05
C ARG A 100 2.37 6.30 -1.13
N TRP A 101 2.56 7.56 -1.47
CA TRP A 101 1.75 8.23 -2.48
C TRP A 101 2.08 7.77 -3.90
N ALA A 102 3.33 7.44 -4.18
CA ALA A 102 3.70 6.80 -5.44
C ALA A 102 2.99 5.45 -5.61
N ARG A 103 2.95 4.61 -4.58
CA ARG A 103 2.23 3.33 -4.59
C ARG A 103 0.71 3.52 -4.74
N LEU A 104 0.15 4.57 -4.13
CA LEU A 104 -1.30 4.82 -4.19
C LEU A 104 -1.72 5.40 -5.55
N TYR A 105 -1.02 6.42 -6.03
CA TYR A 105 -1.42 7.19 -7.21
C TYR A 105 -0.59 6.89 -8.47
N GLY A 106 0.40 6.02 -8.37
CA GLY A 106 1.30 5.70 -9.47
C GLY A 106 2.54 6.59 -9.54
N GLY A 107 2.59 7.71 -8.81
CA GLY A 107 3.74 8.58 -8.82
C GLY A 107 3.71 9.67 -7.75
N ALA A 108 4.90 10.04 -7.28
CA ALA A 108 5.14 11.16 -6.40
C ALA A 108 6.56 11.70 -6.61
N CYS A 109 6.79 12.93 -6.21
CA CYS A 109 8.12 13.49 -6.14
C CYS A 109 8.37 14.23 -4.83
N ALA A 110 9.63 14.36 -4.48
CA ALA A 110 10.08 15.17 -3.36
C ALA A 110 11.11 16.19 -3.86
N LEU A 111 10.75 17.47 -3.83
CA LEU A 111 11.66 18.56 -4.13
C LEU A 111 12.63 18.75 -2.96
N MET A 112 13.92 18.79 -3.24
CA MET A 112 14.95 19.19 -2.30
C MET A 112 14.91 20.71 -2.12
N VAL A 113 14.48 21.18 -0.94
CA VAL A 113 14.36 22.61 -0.65
C VAL A 113 15.71 23.13 -0.15
N ILE A 114 16.33 24.03 -0.91
CA ILE A 114 17.63 24.62 -0.63
C ILE A 114 17.46 26.13 -0.58
N ALA A 115 17.69 26.74 0.58
CA ALA A 115 17.56 28.19 0.78
C ALA A 115 18.55 28.97 -0.08
N GLY A 116 18.07 30.06 -0.68
CA GLY A 116 18.86 30.93 -1.57
C GLY A 116 18.89 30.44 -3.02
N GLN A 117 18.09 29.43 -3.36
CA GLN A 117 17.95 28.90 -4.73
C GLN A 117 16.51 28.95 -5.24
N GLU A 118 15.66 29.73 -4.58
CA GLU A 118 14.22 29.79 -4.88
C GLU A 118 13.93 30.30 -6.29
N ASP A 119 14.77 31.18 -6.84
CA ASP A 119 14.62 31.80 -8.15
C ASP A 119 15.31 31.00 -9.30
N ARG A 120 15.92 29.86 -8.98
CA ARG A 120 16.75 29.07 -9.91
C ARG A 120 16.36 27.59 -9.92
N LEU A 121 15.10 27.29 -9.63
CA LEU A 121 14.64 25.91 -9.53
C LEU A 121 14.54 25.20 -10.89
N ASP A 122 14.41 25.95 -11.96
CA ASP A 122 14.43 25.47 -13.36
C ASP A 122 15.83 25.24 -13.91
N GLU A 123 16.88 25.63 -13.18
CA GLU A 123 18.26 25.32 -13.55
C GLU A 123 18.72 24.00 -12.91
N PRO A 124 19.65 23.26 -13.56
CA PRO A 124 20.29 22.10 -12.95
C PRO A 124 20.83 22.41 -11.54
N LEU A 125 20.77 21.45 -10.64
CA LEU A 125 21.38 21.61 -9.33
C LEU A 125 22.90 21.57 -9.44
N ASP A 126 23.53 22.71 -9.24
CA ASP A 126 24.97 22.83 -9.17
C ASP A 126 25.42 22.60 -7.69
N PRO A 127 26.17 21.52 -7.43
CA PRO A 127 26.68 21.20 -6.08
C PRO A 127 27.46 22.34 -5.44
N ASP A 128 28.22 23.12 -6.22
CA ASP A 128 29.06 24.22 -5.73
C ASP A 128 28.23 25.40 -5.19
N THR A 129 26.95 25.45 -5.51
CA THR A 129 26.01 26.48 -5.04
C THR A 129 25.29 26.11 -3.74
N VAL A 130 25.47 24.90 -3.25
CA VAL A 130 24.87 24.45 -1.99
C VAL A 130 25.66 24.96 -0.80
N MET A 131 25.19 26.04 -0.19
CA MET A 131 25.88 26.67 0.94
C MET A 131 25.67 25.89 2.24
N PRO A 132 26.64 25.93 3.18
CA PRO A 132 26.45 25.34 4.51
C PRO A 132 25.19 25.85 5.20
N GLY A 133 24.39 24.91 5.74
CA GLY A 133 23.11 25.19 6.39
C GLY A 133 21.96 25.59 5.47
N SER A 134 22.11 25.43 4.13
CA SER A 134 21.08 25.83 3.18
C SER A 134 19.96 24.79 3.01
N PHE A 135 20.19 23.52 3.27
CA PHE A 135 19.16 22.48 3.14
C PHE A 135 18.02 22.68 4.14
N ARG A 136 16.78 22.72 3.66
CA ARG A 136 15.56 22.98 4.45
C ARG A 136 14.61 21.81 4.56
N GLY A 137 14.89 20.69 3.87
CA GLY A 137 14.06 19.50 3.89
C GLY A 137 13.52 19.13 2.50
N LEU A 138 12.49 18.30 2.50
CA LEU A 138 11.82 17.79 1.31
C LEU A 138 10.39 18.33 1.23
N LEU A 139 9.96 18.75 0.04
CA LEU A 139 8.57 19.07 -0.26
C LEU A 139 7.99 17.93 -1.10
N VAL A 140 7.21 17.06 -0.46
CA VAL A 140 6.58 15.94 -1.13
C VAL A 140 5.28 16.35 -1.80
N ARG A 141 5.11 15.96 -3.05
CA ARG A 141 3.87 16.10 -3.82
C ARG A 141 3.59 14.80 -4.58
N ASP A 142 2.36 14.36 -4.56
CA ASP A 142 1.93 13.24 -5.38
C ASP A 142 1.41 13.70 -6.75
N ARG A 143 1.28 12.74 -7.66
CA ARG A 143 0.80 12.96 -9.03
C ARG A 143 -0.55 13.68 -9.09
N VAL A 144 -1.43 13.45 -8.12
CA VAL A 144 -2.79 14.01 -8.10
C VAL A 144 -2.82 15.42 -7.51
N SER A 145 -1.90 15.69 -6.59
CA SER A 145 -1.75 17.00 -5.93
C SER A 145 -1.04 18.04 -6.81
N GLY A 146 -0.94 17.79 -8.13
CA GLY A 146 -0.47 18.77 -9.10
C GLY A 146 1.03 18.70 -9.39
N VAL A 147 1.55 17.51 -9.67
CA VAL A 147 2.87 17.35 -10.28
C VAL A 147 2.67 16.98 -11.75
N LEU A 148 3.09 17.86 -12.63
CA LEU A 148 3.01 17.69 -14.08
C LEU A 148 4.42 17.53 -14.65
N PRO A 149 4.81 16.33 -15.11
CA PRO A 149 6.05 16.15 -15.84
C PRO A 149 6.04 16.94 -17.17
N SER A 150 7.14 17.59 -17.49
CA SER A 150 7.33 18.28 -18.77
C SER A 150 7.35 17.26 -19.92
N PRO A 151 6.89 17.64 -21.12
CA PRO A 151 7.10 16.87 -22.33
C PRO A 151 8.57 16.92 -22.83
N GLU A 152 9.35 17.87 -22.33
CA GLU A 152 10.80 17.96 -22.60
C GLU A 152 11.50 16.87 -21.83
N LEU A 153 12.34 16.07 -22.49
CA LEU A 153 13.04 14.93 -21.91
C LEU A 153 14.52 15.22 -21.76
N GLU A 154 15.15 14.57 -20.80
CA GLU A 154 16.61 14.54 -20.68
C GLU A 154 17.22 13.81 -21.89
N GLU A 155 18.12 14.48 -22.62
CA GLU A 155 18.74 13.99 -23.85
C GLU A 155 20.21 13.55 -23.67
N ASP A 156 20.81 13.85 -22.51
CA ASP A 156 22.18 13.39 -22.24
C ASP A 156 22.18 11.90 -21.91
N LEU A 157 22.80 11.11 -22.79
CA LEU A 157 22.97 9.65 -22.63
C LEU A 157 23.75 9.25 -21.37
N ASN A 158 24.52 10.17 -20.78
CA ASN A 158 25.29 9.91 -19.56
C ASN A 158 24.48 10.22 -18.29
N ASP A 159 23.35 10.92 -18.41
CA ASP A 159 22.50 11.21 -17.26
C ASP A 159 21.67 9.96 -16.87
N PRO A 160 21.60 9.59 -15.60
CA PRO A 160 20.76 8.49 -15.14
C PRO A 160 19.27 8.64 -15.48
N ASP A 161 18.79 9.88 -15.62
CA ASP A 161 17.40 10.20 -15.95
C ASP A 161 17.19 10.36 -17.49
N PHE A 162 18.11 9.87 -18.35
CA PHE A 162 17.99 9.90 -19.81
C PHE A 162 16.64 9.36 -20.29
N GLY A 163 15.95 10.13 -21.12
CA GLY A 163 14.64 9.79 -21.67
C GLY A 163 13.47 9.94 -20.69
N TYR A 164 13.69 10.54 -19.54
CA TYR A 164 12.66 10.95 -18.58
C TYR A 164 12.47 12.49 -18.62
N PRO A 165 11.38 13.01 -18.01
CA PRO A 165 11.08 14.44 -18.02
C PRO A 165 12.20 15.29 -17.46
N LEU A 166 12.63 16.30 -18.24
CA LEU A 166 13.65 17.26 -17.84
C LEU A 166 13.19 18.17 -16.70
N PHE A 167 11.88 18.51 -16.67
CA PHE A 167 11.28 19.36 -15.65
C PHE A 167 10.03 18.73 -15.05
N TYR A 168 9.71 19.18 -13.84
CA TYR A 168 8.47 18.91 -13.14
C TYR A 168 7.82 20.23 -12.76
N ASP A 169 6.62 20.49 -13.26
CA ASP A 169 5.81 21.64 -12.87
C ASP A 169 4.99 21.28 -11.61
N LEU A 170 5.37 21.85 -10.47
CA LEU A 170 4.74 21.62 -9.19
C LEU A 170 3.67 22.67 -8.93
N GLN A 171 2.44 22.26 -8.71
CA GLN A 171 1.38 23.16 -8.28
C GLN A 171 1.59 23.53 -6.81
N LEU A 172 1.75 24.82 -6.56
CA LEU A 172 1.72 25.36 -5.20
C LEU A 172 0.27 25.56 -4.76
N GLU A 173 0.03 25.43 -3.46
CA GLU A 173 -1.28 25.75 -2.88
C GLU A 173 -1.65 27.18 -3.25
N ALA A 174 -2.93 27.39 -3.60
CA ALA A 174 -3.41 28.64 -4.16
C ALA A 174 -3.04 29.84 -3.29
N SER A 175 -2.25 30.73 -3.83
CA SER A 175 -2.11 32.06 -3.29
C SER A 175 -3.34 32.90 -3.70
N ALA A 176 -3.55 34.07 -3.11
CA ALA A 176 -4.64 34.98 -3.46
C ALA A 176 -4.70 35.36 -4.97
N SER A 177 -3.64 35.05 -5.72
CA SER A 177 -3.47 35.31 -7.17
C SER A 177 -3.84 34.14 -8.08
N GLY A 178 -4.26 32.99 -7.56
CA GLY A 178 -4.56 31.77 -8.33
C GLY A 178 -3.50 30.67 -8.18
N PRO A 179 -3.64 29.56 -8.92
CA PRO A 179 -2.66 28.47 -8.87
C PRO A 179 -1.32 28.96 -9.44
N ALA A 180 -0.29 28.88 -8.63
CA ALA A 180 1.08 29.11 -9.04
C ALA A 180 1.74 27.77 -9.35
N PHE A 181 2.44 27.67 -10.50
CA PHE A 181 3.26 26.52 -10.85
C PHE A 181 4.73 26.89 -10.66
N LEU A 182 5.46 25.97 -10.07
CA LEU A 182 6.87 26.05 -9.86
C LEU A 182 7.57 25.06 -10.77
N ARG A 183 8.26 25.53 -11.80
CA ARG A 183 9.05 24.66 -12.69
C ARG A 183 10.34 24.27 -11.99
N VAL A 184 10.60 22.97 -11.93
CA VAL A 184 11.75 22.41 -11.22
C VAL A 184 12.50 21.44 -12.12
N HIS A 185 13.81 21.62 -12.25
CA HIS A 185 14.68 20.70 -12.98
C HIS A 185 14.75 19.34 -12.29
N HIS A 186 14.81 18.23 -13.06
CA HIS A 186 14.80 16.87 -12.53
C HIS A 186 15.91 16.61 -11.51
N SER A 187 17.09 17.24 -11.65
CA SER A 187 18.21 17.08 -10.70
C SER A 187 17.89 17.51 -9.27
N ARG A 188 16.87 18.35 -9.09
CA ARG A 188 16.41 18.85 -7.77
C ARG A 188 15.26 18.04 -7.17
N VAL A 189 14.80 17.02 -7.88
CA VAL A 189 13.64 16.22 -7.53
C VAL A 189 14.04 14.76 -7.30
N LEU A 190 13.57 14.18 -6.21
CA LEU A 190 13.58 12.74 -5.98
C LEU A 190 12.27 12.18 -6.54
N ARG A 191 12.37 11.38 -7.58
CA ARG A 191 11.22 10.78 -8.26
C ARG A 191 10.90 9.42 -7.67
N PHE A 192 9.65 9.18 -7.35
CA PHE A 192 9.13 7.90 -6.90
C PHE A 192 8.01 7.45 -7.84
N THR A 193 8.15 6.27 -8.40
CA THR A 193 7.13 5.67 -9.27
C THR A 193 6.33 4.60 -8.52
N GLY A 194 5.10 4.40 -8.96
CA GLY A 194 4.30 3.26 -8.53
C GLY A 194 4.76 1.97 -9.22
N ARG A 195 3.80 1.10 -9.52
CA ARG A 195 4.06 -0.16 -10.21
C ARG A 195 4.55 0.08 -11.63
N ASP A 196 5.56 -0.70 -12.03
CA ASP A 196 6.12 -0.60 -13.39
C ASP A 196 5.09 -0.89 -14.47
N LEU A 197 5.20 -0.12 -15.53
CA LEU A 197 4.43 -0.26 -16.76
C LEU A 197 5.36 -0.52 -17.94
N PRO A 198 4.89 -1.20 -18.99
CA PRO A 198 5.57 -1.20 -20.28
C PRO A 198 5.78 0.24 -20.77
N ARG A 199 6.90 0.54 -21.45
CA ARG A 199 7.27 1.90 -21.83
C ARG A 199 6.17 2.67 -22.57
N SER A 200 5.39 2.00 -23.43
CA SER A 200 4.26 2.63 -24.14
C SER A 200 3.14 3.10 -23.19
N GLU A 201 2.89 2.35 -22.13
CA GLU A 201 1.90 2.70 -21.11
C GLU A 201 2.44 3.81 -20.19
N GLU A 202 3.72 3.71 -19.81
CA GLU A 202 4.40 4.71 -18.99
C GLU A 202 4.37 6.09 -19.65
N ILE A 203 4.61 6.18 -20.98
CA ILE A 203 4.46 7.42 -21.74
C ILE A 203 3.02 7.94 -21.69
N GLY A 204 2.03 7.04 -21.82
CA GLY A 204 0.61 7.39 -21.70
C GLY A 204 0.24 7.91 -20.32
N GLU A 205 0.92 7.44 -19.28
CA GLU A 205 0.78 7.87 -17.89
C GLU A 205 1.73 9.04 -17.52
N MET A 206 2.24 9.76 -18.50
CA MET A 206 3.19 10.87 -18.31
C MET A 206 4.44 10.47 -17.51
N PHE A 207 5.02 9.33 -17.86
CA PHE A 207 6.20 8.75 -17.21
C PHE A 207 6.00 8.33 -15.74
N TRP A 208 4.76 8.23 -15.27
CA TRP A 208 4.44 7.64 -13.99
C TRP A 208 4.14 6.14 -14.11
N GLY A 209 4.20 5.44 -13.00
CA GLY A 209 3.74 4.05 -12.91
C GLY A 209 2.23 3.95 -12.68
N ALA A 210 1.74 2.72 -12.52
CA ALA A 210 0.37 2.42 -12.11
C ALA A 210 0.21 2.41 -10.59
N SER A 211 -1.03 2.57 -10.11
CA SER A 211 -1.36 2.32 -8.71
C SER A 211 -1.21 0.84 -8.36
N GLU A 212 -0.72 0.55 -7.17
CA GLU A 212 -0.71 -0.82 -6.63
C GLU A 212 -2.12 -1.41 -6.46
N LEU A 213 -3.14 -0.59 -6.38
CA LEU A 213 -4.52 -1.05 -6.21
C LEU A 213 -5.18 -1.46 -7.54
N GLU A 214 -4.62 -1.08 -8.68
CA GLU A 214 -5.23 -1.38 -9.98
C GLU A 214 -5.28 -2.88 -10.28
N HIS A 215 -4.16 -3.58 -10.14
CA HIS A 215 -4.13 -5.02 -10.38
C HIS A 215 -4.84 -5.83 -9.28
N LEU A 216 -5.07 -5.23 -8.11
CA LEU A 216 -5.77 -5.83 -6.99
C LEU A 216 -7.27 -5.53 -6.98
N TRP A 217 -7.74 -4.68 -7.92
CA TRP A 217 -9.09 -4.16 -7.89
C TRP A 217 -10.15 -5.25 -7.93
N GLU A 218 -9.98 -6.21 -8.82
CA GLU A 218 -10.92 -7.33 -8.96
C GLU A 218 -10.98 -8.18 -7.68
N GLU A 219 -9.82 -8.50 -7.09
CA GLU A 219 -9.74 -9.27 -5.85
C GLU A 219 -10.33 -8.53 -4.65
N LEU A 220 -10.10 -7.20 -4.58
CA LEU A 220 -10.74 -6.35 -3.56
C LEU A 220 -12.26 -6.36 -3.69
N GLN A 221 -12.79 -6.29 -4.89
CA GLN A 221 -14.23 -6.36 -5.15
C GLN A 221 -14.81 -7.72 -4.78
N LYS A 222 -14.20 -8.83 -5.22
CA LYS A 222 -14.61 -10.20 -4.89
C LYS A 222 -14.65 -10.42 -3.37
N ARG A 223 -13.60 -10.04 -2.68
CA ARG A 223 -13.50 -10.16 -1.21
C ARG A 223 -14.56 -9.32 -0.51
N ASN A 224 -14.77 -8.08 -0.92
CA ASN A 224 -15.75 -7.19 -0.29
C ASN A 224 -17.19 -7.70 -0.52
N ALA A 225 -17.51 -8.15 -1.74
CA ALA A 225 -18.80 -8.76 -2.05
C ALA A 225 -19.04 -10.02 -1.22
N THR A 226 -18.04 -10.91 -1.12
CA THR A 226 -18.13 -12.13 -0.30
C THR A 226 -18.36 -11.81 1.16
N SER A 227 -17.62 -10.85 1.73
CA SER A 227 -17.79 -10.41 3.12
C SER A 227 -19.19 -9.86 3.38
N ALA A 228 -19.72 -9.04 2.48
CA ALA A 228 -21.07 -8.50 2.56
C ALA A 228 -22.14 -9.59 2.47
N ASN A 229 -21.97 -10.53 1.55
CA ASN A 229 -22.89 -11.66 1.37
C ASN A 229 -22.90 -12.59 2.59
N ILE A 230 -21.73 -12.89 3.18
CA ILE A 230 -21.65 -13.67 4.41
C ILE A 230 -22.39 -12.94 5.55
N ALA A 231 -22.17 -11.65 5.72
CA ALA A 231 -22.89 -10.85 6.72
C ALA A 231 -24.41 -10.91 6.49
N GLN A 232 -24.86 -10.77 5.24
CA GLN A 232 -26.28 -10.86 4.89
C GLN A 232 -26.86 -12.25 5.17
N LEU A 233 -26.12 -13.32 4.86
CA LEU A 233 -26.54 -14.69 5.18
C LEU A 233 -26.69 -14.91 6.69
N VAL A 234 -25.79 -14.33 7.50
CA VAL A 234 -25.91 -14.39 8.96
C VAL A 234 -27.18 -13.68 9.46
N PHE A 235 -27.54 -12.53 8.87
CA PHE A 235 -28.82 -11.88 9.20
C PHE A 235 -30.02 -12.69 8.72
N GLN A 236 -29.95 -13.33 7.56
CA GLN A 236 -31.03 -14.17 7.02
C GLN A 236 -31.19 -15.50 7.74
N ALA A 237 -30.16 -15.97 8.44
CA ALA A 237 -30.22 -17.23 9.22
C ALA A 237 -31.31 -17.25 10.28
N ASN A 238 -31.86 -16.12 10.66
CA ASN A 238 -32.95 -15.94 11.60
C ASN A 238 -34.30 -15.68 10.91
N ILE A 239 -34.44 -15.98 9.62
CA ILE A 239 -35.73 -15.86 8.95
C ILE A 239 -36.64 -16.97 9.50
N THR A 240 -37.69 -16.54 10.18
CA THR A 240 -38.76 -17.42 10.61
C THR A 240 -39.93 -17.23 9.66
N THR A 241 -40.40 -18.31 9.10
CA THR A 241 -41.59 -18.29 8.24
C THR A 241 -42.84 -18.49 9.09
N LEU A 242 -43.70 -17.48 9.13
CA LEU A 242 -45.04 -17.55 9.72
C LEU A 242 -46.03 -17.90 8.60
N ARG A 243 -46.67 -19.08 8.71
CA ARG A 243 -47.77 -19.46 7.81
C ARG A 243 -49.08 -19.05 8.46
N MET A 244 -49.82 -18.17 7.77
CA MET A 244 -51.13 -17.73 8.17
C MET A 244 -52.14 -18.29 7.14
N GLY A 245 -53.17 -19.01 7.60
CA GLY A 245 -54.10 -19.73 6.72
C GLY A 245 -54.81 -18.84 5.69
N ASP A 246 -55.19 -17.62 6.07
CA ASP A 246 -55.99 -16.74 5.24
C ASP A 246 -55.20 -15.58 4.59
N PHE A 247 -53.86 -15.59 4.73
CA PHE A 247 -53.00 -14.49 4.28
C PHE A 247 -53.10 -14.20 2.75
N GLY A 248 -53.13 -15.26 1.98
CA GLY A 248 -53.24 -15.16 0.51
C GLY A 248 -54.58 -14.59 0.06
N GLU A 249 -55.69 -14.97 0.69
CA GLU A 249 -57.01 -14.46 0.39
C GLU A 249 -57.19 -12.98 0.81
N ILE A 250 -56.65 -12.59 1.97
CA ILE A 250 -56.68 -11.23 2.46
C ILE A 250 -55.88 -10.29 1.53
N LEU A 251 -54.72 -10.73 1.03
CA LEU A 251 -53.92 -9.94 0.08
C LEU A 251 -54.58 -9.85 -1.27
N ALA A 252 -55.26 -10.89 -1.77
CA ALA A 252 -55.85 -10.90 -3.10
C ALA A 252 -57.22 -10.17 -3.13
N MET A 253 -58.07 -10.40 -2.16
CA MET A 253 -59.48 -9.96 -2.16
C MET A 253 -59.85 -9.07 -0.97
N GLY A 254 -58.94 -8.85 -0.02
CA GLY A 254 -59.23 -8.05 1.16
C GLY A 254 -59.34 -6.55 0.86
N THR A 255 -60.15 -5.84 1.66
CA THR A 255 -60.23 -4.38 1.63
C THR A 255 -58.90 -3.77 2.13
N ASP A 256 -58.62 -2.53 1.75
CA ASP A 256 -57.40 -1.81 2.14
C ASP A 256 -57.27 -1.76 3.70
N GLN A 257 -58.40 -1.66 4.41
CA GLN A 257 -58.41 -1.67 5.85
C GLN A 257 -58.02 -3.05 6.46
N GLN A 258 -58.41 -4.15 5.81
CA GLN A 258 -57.99 -5.51 6.23
C GLN A 258 -56.53 -5.74 5.97
N LYS A 259 -56.03 -5.30 4.79
CA LYS A 259 -54.59 -5.39 4.46
C LYS A 259 -53.75 -4.58 5.45
N SER A 260 -54.16 -3.35 5.77
CA SER A 260 -53.44 -2.52 6.73
C SER A 260 -53.39 -3.15 8.11
N ARG A 261 -54.52 -3.73 8.62
CA ARG A 261 -54.54 -4.40 9.92
C ARG A 261 -53.61 -5.59 10.01
N VAL A 262 -53.52 -6.37 8.95
CA VAL A 262 -52.60 -7.54 8.90
C VAL A 262 -51.14 -7.06 8.88
N LEU A 263 -50.81 -6.05 8.05
CA LEU A 263 -49.45 -5.49 8.03
C LEU A 263 -49.08 -4.86 9.38
N ASP A 264 -50.01 -4.15 10.05
CA ASP A 264 -49.78 -3.56 11.36
C ASP A 264 -49.57 -4.65 12.44
N ALA A 265 -50.30 -5.75 12.33
CA ALA A 265 -50.13 -6.91 13.26
C ALA A 265 -48.75 -7.56 13.07
N ILE A 266 -48.32 -7.79 11.81
CA ILE A 266 -46.99 -8.34 11.48
C ILE A 266 -45.90 -7.37 11.94
N ALA A 267 -46.05 -6.08 11.75
CA ALA A 267 -45.08 -5.09 12.18
C ALA A 267 -44.93 -5.04 13.70
N ARG A 268 -46.02 -5.15 14.46
CA ARG A 268 -46.01 -5.20 15.93
C ARG A 268 -45.36 -6.48 16.40
N GLU A 269 -45.66 -7.62 15.81
CA GLU A 269 -45.10 -8.91 16.17
C GLU A 269 -43.59 -8.94 15.88
N ASN A 270 -43.16 -8.37 14.75
CA ASN A 270 -41.75 -8.22 14.42
C ASN A 270 -41.00 -7.29 15.38
N ALA A 271 -41.66 -6.24 15.90
CA ALA A 271 -41.09 -5.34 16.90
C ALA A 271 -40.96 -5.99 18.29
N LEU A 272 -41.81 -6.93 18.59
CA LEU A 272 -41.78 -7.68 19.86
C LEU A 272 -40.85 -8.91 19.83
N ARG A 273 -40.34 -9.27 18.67
CA ARG A 273 -39.40 -10.38 18.51
C ARG A 273 -38.06 -10.05 19.17
N THR A 274 -37.79 -10.66 20.27
CA THR A 274 -36.45 -10.76 20.85
C THR A 274 -35.93 -12.17 20.68
N SER A 275 -34.61 -12.36 20.64
CA SER A 275 -33.97 -13.70 20.50
C SER A 275 -34.38 -14.70 21.61
N PHE A 276 -35.07 -14.25 22.66
CA PHE A 276 -35.48 -15.02 23.81
C PHE A 276 -36.98 -14.84 24.19
N GLY A 277 -37.77 -14.20 23.30
CA GLY A 277 -39.16 -13.88 23.57
C GLY A 277 -40.10 -15.06 23.33
N LEU A 278 -41.18 -15.13 24.12
CA LEU A 278 -42.30 -16.06 23.92
C LEU A 278 -43.10 -15.61 22.69
N GLN A 279 -43.37 -16.51 21.76
CA GLN A 279 -44.13 -16.24 20.56
C GLN A 279 -45.53 -16.84 20.68
N LEU A 280 -46.56 -16.01 20.58
CA LEU A 280 -47.97 -16.45 20.63
C LEU A 280 -48.46 -16.65 19.19
N LEU A 281 -48.92 -17.83 18.87
CA LEU A 281 -49.52 -18.21 17.58
C LEU A 281 -50.98 -18.47 17.74
N SER A 282 -51.81 -18.10 16.73
CA SER A 282 -53.21 -18.47 16.66
C SER A 282 -53.40 -19.97 16.33
N ALA A 283 -54.51 -20.54 16.71
CA ALA A 283 -54.81 -21.93 16.34
C ALA A 283 -54.97 -22.04 14.80
N GLY A 284 -53.99 -22.65 14.15
CA GLY A 284 -53.90 -22.79 12.69
C GLY A 284 -52.68 -22.14 12.08
N ASP A 285 -51.98 -21.29 12.81
CA ASP A 285 -50.72 -20.73 12.38
C ASP A 285 -49.56 -21.68 12.71
N SER A 286 -48.60 -21.79 11.82
CA SER A 286 -47.38 -22.56 12.06
C SER A 286 -46.13 -21.71 11.87
N LEU A 287 -45.18 -21.88 12.76
CA LEU A 287 -43.87 -21.25 12.70
C LEU A 287 -42.84 -22.29 12.31
N GLU A 288 -42.21 -22.09 11.19
CA GLU A 288 -41.10 -22.92 10.73
C GLU A 288 -39.81 -22.11 10.82
N SER A 289 -38.83 -22.62 11.55
CA SER A 289 -37.48 -22.08 11.58
C SER A 289 -36.62 -22.95 10.69
N HIS A 290 -36.02 -22.32 9.67
CA HIS A 290 -35.08 -22.98 8.78
C HIS A 290 -33.66 -22.67 9.24
N PRO A 291 -32.96 -23.58 9.93
CA PRO A 291 -31.57 -23.36 10.30
C PRO A 291 -30.70 -23.41 9.06
N PHE A 292 -30.01 -22.31 8.76
CA PHE A 292 -28.97 -22.29 7.71
C PHE A 292 -27.70 -22.92 8.26
N SER A 293 -27.06 -23.77 7.44
CA SER A 293 -25.72 -24.25 7.72
C SER A 293 -24.70 -23.29 7.19
N PHE A 294 -23.81 -22.83 8.04
CA PHE A 294 -22.66 -21.97 7.66
C PHE A 294 -21.38 -22.78 7.40
N ALA A 295 -21.49 -24.12 7.31
CA ALA A 295 -20.36 -24.98 6.99
C ALA A 295 -19.76 -24.59 5.62
N GLY A 296 -18.44 -24.49 5.56
CA GLY A 296 -17.71 -24.14 4.35
C GLY A 296 -17.53 -22.63 4.06
N LEU A 297 -18.31 -21.74 4.70
CA LEU A 297 -18.15 -20.29 4.46
C LEU A 297 -16.79 -19.76 4.92
N SER A 298 -16.26 -20.31 6.02
CA SER A 298 -14.93 -19.93 6.51
C SER A 298 -13.84 -20.29 5.52
N GLU A 299 -13.92 -21.46 4.91
CA GLU A 299 -12.96 -21.96 3.93
C GLU A 299 -12.96 -21.11 2.64
N VAL A 300 -14.17 -20.77 2.17
CA VAL A 300 -14.31 -19.88 1.00
C VAL A 300 -13.73 -18.49 1.30
N TYR A 301 -14.01 -17.92 2.46
CA TYR A 301 -13.47 -16.63 2.83
C TYR A 301 -11.95 -16.65 3.01
N GLU A 302 -11.40 -17.74 3.55
CA GLU A 302 -9.95 -17.94 3.66
C GLU A 302 -9.27 -18.06 2.30
N ALA A 303 -9.90 -18.70 1.31
CA ALA A 303 -9.39 -18.73 -0.06
C ALA A 303 -9.23 -17.31 -0.65
N PHE A 304 -10.25 -16.46 -0.51
CA PHE A 304 -10.11 -15.05 -0.95
C PHE A 304 -9.06 -14.25 -0.18
N MET A 305 -8.83 -14.57 1.09
CA MET A 305 -7.74 -13.95 1.85
C MET A 305 -6.37 -14.37 1.32
N LEU A 306 -6.20 -15.63 0.93
CA LEU A 306 -4.96 -16.15 0.37
C LEU A 306 -4.71 -15.57 -1.03
N ASP A 307 -5.74 -15.49 -1.88
CA ASP A 307 -5.64 -14.87 -3.20
C ASP A 307 -5.20 -13.41 -3.08
N MET A 308 -5.78 -12.66 -2.14
CA MET A 308 -5.39 -11.27 -1.88
C MET A 308 -3.95 -11.16 -1.36
N ALA A 309 -3.52 -12.05 -0.47
CA ALA A 309 -2.15 -12.08 0.03
C ALA A 309 -1.16 -12.39 -1.11
N GLY A 310 -1.47 -13.39 -1.93
CA GLY A 310 -0.67 -13.72 -3.12
C GLY A 310 -0.59 -12.58 -4.12
N ALA A 311 -1.72 -11.97 -4.45
CA ALA A 311 -1.77 -10.86 -5.40
C ALA A 311 -1.05 -9.59 -4.91
N SER A 312 -1.10 -9.30 -3.60
CA SER A 312 -0.41 -8.14 -2.99
C SER A 312 1.06 -8.38 -2.68
N GLY A 313 1.53 -9.63 -2.74
CA GLY A 313 2.87 -10.01 -2.30
C GLY A 313 3.10 -9.87 -0.78
N ILE A 314 2.04 -9.62 0.01
CA ILE A 314 2.13 -9.46 1.46
C ILE A 314 1.60 -10.72 2.13
N PRO A 315 2.38 -11.42 2.99
CA PRO A 315 1.93 -12.64 3.67
C PRO A 315 0.59 -12.45 4.39
N ALA A 316 -0.27 -13.46 4.32
CA ALA A 316 -1.59 -13.43 4.95
C ALA A 316 -1.50 -13.13 6.46
N THR A 317 -0.47 -13.64 7.13
CA THR A 317 -0.19 -13.38 8.54
C THR A 317 0.03 -11.89 8.83
N ARG A 318 0.73 -11.19 7.94
CA ARG A 318 0.94 -9.75 8.05
C ARG A 318 -0.27 -8.95 7.58
N LEU A 319 -0.85 -9.32 6.44
CA LEU A 319 -1.94 -8.57 5.82
C LEU A 319 -3.23 -8.64 6.65
N PHE A 320 -3.56 -9.82 7.19
CA PHE A 320 -4.80 -10.07 7.93
C PHE A 320 -4.60 -10.24 9.45
N GLY A 321 -3.36 -10.37 9.92
CA GLY A 321 -3.05 -10.54 11.34
C GLY A 321 -3.37 -11.92 11.90
N ARG A 322 -3.62 -12.91 11.04
CA ARG A 322 -3.88 -14.30 11.43
C ARG A 322 -3.32 -15.28 10.40
N SER A 323 -2.91 -16.45 10.85
CA SER A 323 -2.52 -17.54 9.95
C SER A 323 -3.77 -18.26 9.41
N PRO A 324 -3.81 -18.61 8.11
CA PRO A 324 -4.80 -19.52 7.57
C PRO A 324 -4.71 -20.88 8.25
N GLN A 325 -5.86 -21.56 8.40
CA GLN A 325 -5.89 -22.90 9.01
C GLN A 325 -5.17 -23.90 8.08
N GLY A 326 -4.30 -24.74 8.66
CA GLY A 326 -3.64 -25.84 7.95
C GLY A 326 -2.31 -25.51 7.27
N MET A 327 -1.83 -24.27 7.26
CA MET A 327 -0.48 -23.95 6.82
C MET A 327 0.56 -24.22 7.90
N ASN A 328 1.73 -24.75 7.48
CA ASN A 328 2.87 -25.03 8.34
C ASN A 328 3.16 -23.88 9.29
N ALA A 329 3.26 -24.21 10.54
CA ALA A 329 3.01 -23.40 11.72
C ALA A 329 3.77 -22.09 11.90
N THR A 330 4.74 -21.70 11.06
CA THR A 330 5.58 -20.54 11.38
C THR A 330 5.34 -19.31 10.52
N GLY A 331 4.86 -19.44 9.29
CA GLY A 331 4.81 -18.29 8.35
C GLY A 331 6.18 -17.61 8.13
N GLU A 332 7.25 -18.23 8.62
CA GLU A 332 8.60 -17.67 8.61
C GLU A 332 9.17 -17.61 7.19
N SER A 333 8.93 -18.67 6.41
CA SER A 333 9.30 -18.70 4.99
C SER A 333 8.63 -17.58 4.20
N ASP A 334 7.34 -17.34 4.45
CA ASP A 334 6.57 -16.30 3.76
C ASP A 334 7.08 -14.90 4.16
N LEU A 335 7.41 -14.72 5.45
CA LEU A 335 8.01 -13.48 5.94
C LEU A 335 9.39 -13.24 5.33
N LYS A 336 10.20 -14.28 5.17
CA LYS A 336 11.51 -14.18 4.52
C LYS A 336 11.36 -13.73 3.08
N THR A 337 10.50 -14.39 2.30
CA THR A 337 10.23 -14.02 0.90
C THR A 337 9.71 -12.59 0.79
N TYR A 338 8.83 -12.18 1.71
CA TYR A 338 8.34 -10.80 1.76
C TYR A 338 9.46 -9.78 2.02
N TYR A 339 10.36 -10.07 2.96
CA TYR A 339 11.46 -9.15 3.25
C TYR A 339 12.53 -9.12 2.15
N GLU A 340 12.70 -10.22 1.40
CA GLU A 340 13.49 -10.23 0.17
C GLU A 340 12.87 -9.29 -0.87
N LEU A 341 11.55 -9.35 -1.08
CA LEU A 341 10.83 -8.41 -1.95
C LEU A 341 11.00 -6.95 -1.50
N ILE A 342 10.89 -6.67 -0.19
CA ILE A 342 11.11 -5.31 0.33
C ILE A 342 12.56 -4.86 0.10
N ALA A 343 13.54 -5.75 0.24
CA ALA A 343 14.94 -5.42 -0.04
C ALA A 343 15.14 -5.05 -1.53
N ASP A 344 14.55 -5.79 -2.45
CA ASP A 344 14.57 -5.45 -3.88
C ASP A 344 13.91 -4.09 -4.14
N MET A 345 12.80 -3.80 -3.46
CA MET A 345 12.15 -2.49 -3.57
C MET A 345 13.01 -1.36 -2.98
N GLN A 346 13.78 -1.61 -1.91
CA GLN A 346 14.75 -0.65 -1.38
C GLN A 346 15.81 -0.31 -2.42
N GLU A 347 16.39 -1.32 -3.06
CA GLU A 347 17.40 -1.12 -4.11
C GLU A 347 16.83 -0.35 -5.32
N LYS A 348 15.60 -0.64 -5.71
CA LYS A 348 14.97 -0.07 -6.89
C LYS A 348 14.47 1.38 -6.68
N HIS A 349 13.82 1.65 -5.57
CA HIS A 349 13.11 2.92 -5.35
C HIS A 349 13.76 3.83 -4.30
N LEU A 350 14.36 3.26 -3.25
CA LEU A 350 14.93 4.05 -2.17
C LEU A 350 16.39 4.41 -2.42
N ARG A 351 17.20 3.49 -2.98
CA ARG A 351 18.61 3.73 -3.26
C ARG A 351 18.84 4.94 -4.17
N PRO A 352 18.19 5.05 -5.36
CA PRO A 352 18.43 6.20 -6.25
C PRO A 352 18.08 7.53 -5.61
N ALA A 353 17.01 7.55 -4.79
CA ALA A 353 16.62 8.75 -4.07
C ALA A 353 17.67 9.17 -3.02
N LEU A 354 18.22 8.22 -2.28
CA LEU A 354 19.27 8.49 -1.29
C LEU A 354 20.60 8.85 -1.94
N GLU A 355 20.98 8.24 -3.05
CA GLU A 355 22.19 8.58 -3.81
C GLU A 355 22.16 10.04 -4.30
N LYS A 356 20.99 10.54 -4.67
CA LYS A 356 20.78 11.94 -5.06
C LYS A 356 20.71 12.90 -3.87
N LEU A 357 20.10 12.48 -2.77
CA LEU A 357 19.84 13.32 -1.59
C LEU A 357 21.05 13.48 -0.67
N LEU A 358 21.76 12.39 -0.37
CA LEU A 358 22.81 12.39 0.63
C LEU A 358 23.96 13.35 0.32
N PRO A 359 24.47 13.46 -0.93
CA PRO A 359 25.49 14.46 -1.26
C PRO A 359 25.04 15.89 -0.99
N VAL A 360 23.79 16.24 -1.28
CA VAL A 360 23.22 17.57 -1.04
C VAL A 360 23.17 17.89 0.46
N MET A 361 22.79 16.90 1.27
CA MET A 361 22.78 17.04 2.74
C MET A 361 24.20 17.20 3.28
N CYS A 362 25.18 16.45 2.76
CA CYS A 362 26.59 16.57 3.15
C CYS A 362 27.15 17.95 2.78
N LEU A 363 26.89 18.43 1.57
CA LEU A 363 27.28 19.79 1.15
C LEU A 363 26.69 20.86 2.08
N SER A 364 25.43 20.71 2.44
CA SER A 364 24.80 21.64 3.36
C SER A 364 25.32 21.53 4.79
N LEU A 365 25.84 20.41 5.23
CA LEU A 365 26.44 20.27 6.58
C LEU A 365 27.88 20.79 6.63
N TRP A 366 28.69 20.38 5.66
CA TRP A 366 30.14 20.53 5.74
C TRP A 366 30.76 21.36 4.60
N GLY A 367 29.98 21.77 3.59
CA GLY A 367 30.47 22.43 2.37
C GLY A 367 31.25 21.49 1.43
N GLU A 368 31.29 20.21 1.77
CA GLU A 368 31.92 19.16 0.97
C GLU A 368 31.08 17.88 1.02
N ALA A 369 31.04 17.14 -0.08
CA ALA A 369 30.48 15.81 -0.10
C ALA A 369 31.62 14.79 -0.31
N PRO A 370 31.61 13.64 0.39
CA PRO A 370 32.55 12.57 0.13
C PRO A 370 32.45 12.10 -1.34
N ASP A 371 33.58 11.79 -1.99
CA ASP A 371 33.61 11.31 -3.39
C ASP A 371 32.79 10.04 -3.58
N ARG A 372 32.66 9.24 -2.54
CA ARG A 372 31.87 8.01 -2.50
C ARG A 372 31.20 7.85 -1.15
N LEU A 373 29.89 7.99 -1.14
CA LEU A 373 29.08 7.75 0.06
C LEU A 373 28.41 6.39 -0.07
N GLU A 374 29.17 5.36 0.28
CA GLU A 374 28.64 3.99 0.29
C GLU A 374 27.72 3.79 1.48
N PHE A 375 26.49 3.36 1.21
CA PHE A 375 25.53 3.00 2.24
C PHE A 375 24.87 1.66 1.94
N THR A 376 24.40 0.99 2.98
CA THR A 376 23.74 -0.31 2.89
C THR A 376 22.42 -0.29 3.65
N PHE A 377 21.47 -1.09 3.21
CA PHE A 377 20.23 -1.31 3.95
C PHE A 377 20.42 -2.47 4.92
N PRO A 378 20.15 -2.26 6.23
CA PRO A 378 20.23 -3.34 7.19
C PRO A 378 19.15 -4.40 6.93
N PRO A 379 19.42 -5.68 7.24
CA PRO A 379 18.44 -6.76 7.09
C PRO A 379 17.15 -6.43 7.84
N LEU A 380 16.01 -6.61 7.18
CA LEU A 380 14.69 -6.36 7.76
C LEU A 380 14.23 -7.46 8.71
N MET A 381 14.73 -8.67 8.52
CA MET A 381 14.49 -9.79 9.40
C MET A 381 15.60 -9.85 10.46
N THR A 382 15.22 -9.62 11.70
CA THR A 382 16.14 -9.77 12.84
C THR A 382 16.05 -11.21 13.31
N PRO A 383 17.15 -11.98 13.27
CA PRO A 383 17.17 -13.34 13.82
C PRO A 383 16.72 -13.35 15.30
N SER A 384 16.08 -14.40 15.73
CA SER A 384 15.73 -14.60 17.14
C SER A 384 16.99 -14.56 18.02
N PRO A 385 16.88 -14.27 19.32
CA PRO A 385 18.06 -14.28 20.21
C PRO A 385 18.82 -15.60 20.19
N LEU A 386 18.13 -16.73 19.98
CA LEU A 386 18.75 -18.05 19.85
C LEU A 386 19.53 -18.17 18.55
N GLU A 387 18.94 -17.78 17.42
CA GLU A 387 19.61 -17.77 16.13
C GLU A 387 20.79 -16.81 16.10
N GLN A 388 20.68 -15.64 16.76
CA GLN A 388 21.79 -14.71 16.91
C GLN A 388 22.95 -15.35 17.66
N ALA A 389 22.67 -16.07 18.76
CA ALA A 389 23.68 -16.79 19.50
C ALA A 389 24.33 -17.92 18.68
N GLU A 390 23.56 -18.65 17.89
CA GLU A 390 24.07 -19.68 16.98
C GLU A 390 24.93 -19.10 15.85
N ILE A 391 24.49 -17.99 15.24
CA ILE A 391 25.26 -17.28 14.21
C ILE A 391 26.57 -16.79 14.79
N LEU A 392 26.54 -16.15 15.96
CA LEU A 392 27.72 -15.68 16.66
C LEU A 392 28.70 -16.82 16.99
N GLN A 393 28.17 -17.92 17.48
CA GLN A 393 28.98 -19.11 17.76
C GLN A 393 29.68 -19.66 16.49
N LYS A 394 28.96 -19.76 15.38
CA LYS A 394 29.50 -20.19 14.08
C LYS A 394 30.54 -19.22 13.55
N GLN A 395 30.33 -17.91 13.71
CA GLN A 395 31.29 -16.87 13.31
C GLN A 395 32.57 -16.95 14.13
N ILE A 396 32.46 -17.12 15.45
CA ILE A 396 33.64 -17.33 16.34
C ILE A 396 34.42 -18.60 15.96
N GLN A 397 33.70 -19.68 15.68
CA GLN A 397 34.32 -20.95 15.23
C GLN A 397 35.06 -20.74 13.90
N ALA A 398 34.44 -20.08 12.92
CA ALA A 398 35.07 -19.80 11.63
C ALA A 398 36.32 -18.92 11.75
N LEU A 399 36.28 -17.87 12.59
CA LEU A 399 37.43 -17.01 12.88
C LEU A 399 38.56 -17.79 13.58
N THR A 400 38.23 -18.69 14.50
CA THR A 400 39.19 -19.54 15.19
C THR A 400 39.86 -20.48 14.21
N GLN A 401 39.11 -21.14 13.34
CA GLN A 401 39.64 -22.03 12.31
C GLN A 401 40.51 -21.28 11.28
N ALA A 402 40.07 -20.09 10.84
CA ALA A 402 40.85 -19.27 9.92
C ALA A 402 42.18 -18.82 10.52
N ARG A 403 42.21 -18.51 11.82
CA ARG A 403 43.44 -18.20 12.56
C ARG A 403 44.34 -19.42 12.66
N GLU A 404 43.81 -20.58 13.01
CA GLU A 404 44.56 -21.84 13.11
C GLU A 404 45.14 -22.28 11.77
N ALA A 405 44.42 -22.03 10.67
CA ALA A 405 44.88 -22.26 9.30
C ALA A 405 45.90 -21.21 8.79
N GLY A 406 46.24 -20.21 9.59
CA GLY A 406 47.18 -19.15 9.19
C GLY A 406 46.64 -18.16 8.17
N LEU A 407 45.33 -18.16 7.93
CA LEU A 407 44.64 -17.25 6.99
C LEU A 407 44.38 -15.87 7.58
N LEU A 408 44.37 -15.77 8.93
CA LEU A 408 44.18 -14.53 9.67
C LEU A 408 45.25 -14.39 10.76
N THR A 409 45.75 -13.19 10.92
CA THR A 409 46.62 -12.85 12.05
C THR A 409 45.79 -12.73 13.34
N GLN A 410 46.49 -12.76 14.49
CA GLN A 410 45.83 -12.62 15.80
C GLN A 410 45.21 -11.23 15.98
N GLU A 411 45.81 -10.22 15.39
CA GLU A 411 45.27 -8.83 15.45
C GLU A 411 44.01 -8.67 14.58
N GLU A 412 44.02 -9.21 13.37
CA GLU A 412 42.85 -9.20 12.48
C GLU A 412 41.68 -9.99 13.09
N ALA A 413 41.92 -11.13 13.69
CA ALA A 413 40.91 -11.91 14.37
C ALA A 413 40.31 -11.16 15.57
N ARG A 414 41.14 -10.44 16.37
CA ARG A 414 40.68 -9.58 17.46
C ARG A 414 39.83 -8.41 16.97
N LEU A 415 40.24 -7.78 15.89
CA LEU A 415 39.50 -6.65 15.32
C LEU A 415 38.09 -7.11 14.89
N ARG A 416 38.00 -8.24 14.20
CA ARG A 416 36.71 -8.83 13.78
C ARG A 416 35.85 -9.29 14.96
N LEU A 417 36.43 -9.81 16.04
CA LEU A 417 35.65 -10.15 17.25
C LEU A 417 35.14 -8.90 17.98
N ARG A 418 35.84 -7.79 17.88
CA ARG A 418 35.41 -6.49 18.41
C ARG A 418 34.26 -5.92 17.58
N ASP A 419 34.33 -6.05 16.26
CA ASP A 419 33.25 -5.65 15.34
C ASP A 419 31.97 -6.47 15.57
N LEU A 420 32.10 -7.74 16.00
CA LEU A 420 31.01 -8.61 16.39
C LEU A 420 30.45 -8.35 17.80
N GLY A 421 31.05 -7.41 18.55
CA GLY A 421 30.62 -7.09 19.91
C GLY A 421 30.93 -8.18 20.94
N VAL A 422 31.92 -9.04 20.68
CA VAL A 422 32.31 -10.16 21.58
C VAL A 422 33.45 -9.76 22.53
N LEU A 423 34.22 -8.72 22.19
CA LEU A 423 35.34 -8.22 22.97
C LEU A 423 35.18 -6.75 23.33
#